data_9f8a4e79e44a56e92bdec590dec5b0eb
#
_entry.id   9f8a4e79e44a56e92bdec590dec5b0eb
#
_cell.length_a   1.000
_cell.length_b   1.000
_cell.length_c   1.000
_cell.angle_alpha   90.00
_cell.angle_beta   90.00
_cell.angle_gamma   90.00
#
_symmetry.space_group_name_H-M   'P 1'
#
loop_
_entity.id
_entity.type
_entity.pdbx_description
1 polymer ?
#
loop_
_entity_poly.entity_id
_entity_poly.type
_entity_poly.pdbx_seq_one_letter_code
_entity_poly.pdbx_strand_id
1 'polypeptide(L)'
;MHKTLALLGLMAAAPLQAQGAAVESAVFVEHSDAHGQRVEPAQRFMRGDRVITVMTWQVPEQRRYTVVSPVPAGLRLESVSRAGLEVSTDRGHSWRVMADARDLPAGVTHLRWHAGGDGRLTYRAVVR
;
A
#
# COMPACT_ATOMS: atom_id res chain seq x y z
N MET A 1 -12.29 10.76 -14.41
CA MET A 1 -12.18 10.46 -13.97
C MET A 1 -11.72 10.36 -13.22
N HIS A 2 -11.35 10.59 -13.06
CA HIS A 2 -10.90 10.46 -12.29
C HIS A 2 -10.63 10.08 -11.49
N LYS A 3 -10.58 10.01 -11.49
CA LYS A 3 -10.27 9.52 -10.85
C LYS A 3 -9.59 9.52 -10.14
N THR A 4 -9.29 9.88 -10.07
CA THR A 4 -8.59 9.80 -9.54
C THR A 4 -8.13 9.91 -8.64
N LEU A 5 -7.97 10.41 -8.63
CA LEU A 5 -7.39 10.42 -7.79
C LEU A 5 -7.53 10.31 -6.72
N ALA A 6 -7.96 10.27 -6.69
CA ALA A 6 -8.10 10.18 -5.80
C ALA A 6 -7.63 9.61 -4.93
N LEU A 7 -7.20 9.56 -5.23
CA LEU A 7 -6.67 8.93 -4.54
C LEU A 7 -5.98 9.12 -3.82
N LEU A 8 -5.70 9.63 -4.14
CA LEU A 8 -5.06 9.55 -3.51
C LEU A 8 -4.92 9.80 -2.61
N GLY A 9 -5.11 10.22 -2.66
CA GLY A 9 -5.04 10.41 -1.93
C GLY A 9 -5.12 10.13 -1.11
N LEU A 10 -5.20 10.13 -1.20
CA LEU A 10 -5.21 9.80 -0.45
C LEU A 10 -4.77 9.46 0.26
N MET A 11 -4.61 9.53 -0.09
CA MET A 11 -4.20 8.98 0.39
C MET A 11 -3.57 9.15 1.17
N ALA A 12 -3.51 9.41 0.95
CA ALA A 12 -2.84 9.34 1.57
C ALA A 12 -2.93 9.18 2.78
N ALA A 13 -2.92 9.38 2.96
CA ALA A 13 -2.93 9.41 3.97
C ALA A 13 -3.34 8.71 4.88
N ALA A 14 -4.01 8.78 5.06
CA ALA A 14 -4.54 8.18 5.89
C ALA A 14 -3.90 7.44 6.78
N PRO A 15 -3.18 7.08 6.68
CA PRO A 15 -2.63 6.30 7.41
C PRO A 15 -2.36 6.57 8.65
N LEU A 16 -2.32 7.21 8.91
CA LEU A 16 -2.23 7.65 9.96
C LEU A 16 -2.65 6.97 11.04
N GLN A 17 -2.91 5.86 11.02
CA GLN A 17 -3.51 5.14 12.00
C GLN A 17 -2.56 4.63 13.01
N ALA A 18 -1.35 4.82 12.93
CA ALA A 18 -0.41 4.38 13.92
C ALA A 18 -0.21 5.48 14.91
N GLN A 19 -0.85 5.46 16.02
CA GLN A 19 -0.67 6.47 17.04
C GLN A 19 0.76 6.54 17.49
N GLY A 20 1.35 7.72 17.47
CA GLY A 20 2.72 7.93 17.87
C GLY A 20 3.74 7.53 16.82
N ALA A 21 3.31 7.13 15.65
CA ALA A 21 4.19 6.78 14.56
C ALA A 21 3.95 7.73 13.41
N ALA A 22 5.02 8.16 12.75
CA ALA A 22 4.93 8.96 11.54
C ALA A 22 4.98 7.99 10.36
N VAL A 23 3.89 7.91 9.60
CA VAL A 23 3.82 7.07 8.41
C VAL A 23 3.59 7.97 7.22
N GLU A 24 4.47 7.84 6.23
CA GLU A 24 4.39 8.60 5.00
C GLU A 24 4.18 7.64 3.83
N SER A 25 3.50 8.13 2.82
CA SER A 25 3.18 7.31 1.67
C SER A 25 3.49 8.10 0.41
N ALA A 26 4.09 7.43 -0.57
CA ALA A 26 4.36 7.99 -1.88
C ALA A 26 3.88 7.00 -2.93
N VAL A 27 3.30 7.50 -4.00
CA VAL A 27 2.70 6.67 -5.04
C VAL A 27 3.35 6.98 -6.37
N PHE A 28 3.72 5.93 -7.10
CA PHE A 28 4.39 6.03 -8.39
C PHE A 28 3.65 5.18 -9.42
N VAL A 29 3.75 5.58 -10.67
CA VAL A 29 3.27 4.77 -11.79
C VAL A 29 4.47 4.13 -12.47
N GLU A 30 4.37 2.85 -12.75
CA GLU A 30 5.40 2.10 -13.44
C GLU A 30 5.05 2.00 -14.92
N HIS A 31 5.97 2.38 -15.77
CA HIS A 31 5.83 2.27 -17.21
C HIS A 31 6.83 1.26 -17.74
N SER A 32 6.37 0.43 -18.67
CA SER A 32 7.25 -0.53 -19.37
C SER A 32 7.15 -0.28 -20.85
N ASP A 33 8.28 -0.19 -21.52
CA ASP A 33 8.33 -0.02 -22.96
C ASP A 33 9.56 -0.74 -23.51
N ALA A 34 9.86 -0.52 -24.79
CA ALA A 34 10.96 -1.16 -25.46
C ALA A 34 12.32 -0.79 -24.86
N HIS A 35 12.40 0.29 -24.11
CA HIS A 35 13.64 0.75 -23.50
C HIS A 35 13.77 0.32 -22.05
N GLY A 36 12.80 -0.41 -21.50
CA GLY A 36 12.84 -0.91 -20.13
C GLY A 36 11.73 -0.37 -19.27
N GLN A 37 11.93 -0.42 -17.95
CA GLN A 37 10.95 0.04 -17.00
C GLN A 37 11.34 1.40 -16.45
N ARG A 38 10.33 2.21 -16.23
CA ARG A 38 10.49 3.55 -15.71
C ARG A 38 9.45 3.79 -14.64
N VAL A 39 9.83 4.44 -13.56
CA VAL A 39 8.94 4.75 -12.45
C VAL A 39 8.88 6.25 -12.29
N GLU A 40 7.70 6.81 -12.23
CA GLU A 40 7.49 8.24 -12.11
C GLU A 40 6.50 8.54 -11.00
N PRO A 41 6.67 9.65 -10.26
CA PRO A 41 5.67 10.05 -9.27
C PRO A 41 4.31 10.19 -9.94
N ALA A 42 3.28 9.66 -9.29
CA ALA A 42 1.96 9.61 -9.88
C ALA A 42 1.16 10.85 -9.52
N GLN A 43 0.64 11.51 -10.51
CA GLN A 43 -0.28 12.62 -10.33
C GLN A 43 -1.64 12.28 -10.88
N ARG A 44 -1.71 11.25 -11.70
CA ARG A 44 -2.92 10.88 -12.40
C ARG A 44 -2.85 9.40 -12.73
N PHE A 45 -3.97 8.72 -12.65
CA PHE A 45 -4.03 7.28 -12.90
C PHE A 45 -5.05 6.98 -13.97
N MET A 46 -4.74 5.96 -14.77
CA MET A 46 -5.65 5.45 -15.77
C MET A 46 -5.86 3.96 -15.49
N ARG A 47 -7.02 3.48 -15.91
CA ARG A 47 -7.33 2.05 -15.76
C ARG A 47 -6.23 1.22 -16.42
N GLY A 48 -5.77 0.22 -15.70
CA GLY A 48 -4.70 -0.65 -16.16
C GLY A 48 -3.30 -0.20 -15.78
N ASP A 49 -3.14 1.00 -15.26
CA ASP A 49 -1.83 1.46 -14.79
C ASP A 49 -1.33 0.59 -13.65
N ARG A 50 -0.05 0.31 -13.66
CA ARG A 50 0.61 -0.34 -12.54
C ARG A 50 1.12 0.72 -11.60
N VAL A 51 0.77 0.56 -10.33
CA VAL A 51 1.04 1.53 -9.29
C VAL A 51 1.91 0.90 -8.23
N ILE A 52 2.92 1.64 -7.79
CA ILE A 52 3.77 1.24 -6.68
C ILE A 52 3.53 2.23 -5.56
N THR A 53 3.10 1.73 -4.41
CA THR A 53 2.94 2.54 -3.22
C THR A 53 4.05 2.20 -2.25
N VAL A 54 4.77 3.22 -1.81
CA VAL A 54 5.87 3.06 -0.85
C VAL A 54 5.45 3.75 0.44
N MET A 55 5.39 3.00 1.51
CA MET A 55 5.09 3.53 2.83
C MET A 55 6.34 3.41 3.69
N THR A 56 6.69 4.51 4.35
CA THR A 56 7.84 4.54 5.25
C THR A 56 7.38 5.04 6.60
N TRP A 57 8.04 4.58 7.64
CA TRP A 57 7.70 5.01 8.99
C TRP A 57 8.95 5.11 9.86
N GLN A 58 8.82 5.93 10.90
CA GLN A 58 9.83 6.08 11.92
C GLN A 58 9.12 5.99 13.25
N VAL A 59 9.46 4.99 14.03
CA VAL A 59 8.88 4.81 15.37
C VAL A 59 10.00 4.49 16.35
N PRO A 60 9.82 4.80 17.64
CA PRO A 60 10.82 4.45 18.64
C PRO A 60 11.05 2.94 18.66
N GLU A 61 12.31 2.53 18.72
CA GLU A 61 12.66 1.11 18.67
C GLU A 61 12.11 0.31 19.83
N GLN A 62 11.94 0.97 20.97
CA GLN A 62 11.46 0.32 22.18
C GLN A 62 9.96 0.02 22.13
N ARG A 63 9.26 0.51 21.15
CA ARG A 63 7.82 0.34 21.05
C ARG A 63 7.45 -0.36 19.76
N ARG A 64 6.34 -1.08 19.81
CA ARG A 64 5.75 -1.67 18.64
C ARG A 64 4.39 -1.05 18.41
N TYR A 65 4.13 -0.72 17.17
CA TYR A 65 2.87 -0.15 16.75
C TYR A 65 2.23 -1.07 15.74
N THR A 66 0.92 -1.12 15.76
CA THR A 66 0.17 -1.79 14.69
C THR A 66 -0.27 -0.72 13.71
N VAL A 67 0.13 -0.88 12.47
CA VAL A 67 -0.24 0.03 11.40
C VAL A 67 -1.34 -0.63 10.58
N VAL A 68 -2.43 0.08 10.36
CA VAL A 68 -3.52 -0.36 9.49
C VAL A 68 -3.61 0.65 8.36
N SER A 69 -3.48 0.16 7.13
CA SER A 69 -3.49 1.02 5.95
C SER A 69 -4.60 0.58 5.01
N PRO A 70 -5.54 1.45 4.66
CA PRO A 70 -6.54 1.11 3.66
C PRO A 70 -5.89 1.03 2.28
N VAL A 71 -6.39 0.14 1.46
CA VAL A 71 -6.02 0.06 0.05
C VAL A 71 -7.10 0.83 -0.70
N PRO A 72 -6.73 1.85 -1.49
CA PRO A 72 -7.73 2.61 -2.24
C PRO A 72 -8.62 1.69 -3.09
N ALA A 73 -9.90 1.98 -3.10
CA ALA A 73 -10.89 1.11 -3.74
C ALA A 73 -10.66 0.90 -5.23
N GLY A 74 -10.00 1.85 -5.88
CA GLY A 74 -9.69 1.74 -7.30
C GLY A 74 -8.49 0.88 -7.62
N LEU A 75 -7.84 0.30 -6.62
CA LEU A 75 -6.64 -0.50 -6.82
C LEU A 75 -6.90 -1.97 -6.54
N ARG A 76 -6.36 -2.83 -7.39
CA ARG A 76 -6.34 -4.27 -7.15
C ARG A 76 -4.90 -4.65 -6.79
N LEU A 77 -4.71 -5.09 -5.57
CA LEU A 77 -3.40 -5.40 -5.03
C LEU A 77 -2.83 -6.64 -5.72
N GLU A 78 -1.56 -6.57 -6.13
CA GLU A 78 -0.88 -7.68 -6.80
C GLU A 78 0.20 -8.31 -5.94
N SER A 79 0.96 -7.51 -5.23
CA SER A 79 2.04 -8.03 -4.40
C SER A 79 2.41 -7.02 -3.32
N VAL A 80 3.04 -7.53 -2.28
CA VAL A 80 3.62 -6.72 -1.21
C VAL A 80 5.08 -7.07 -1.08
N SER A 81 5.87 -6.19 -0.47
CA SER A 81 7.32 -6.35 -0.43
C SER A 81 7.79 -7.38 0.58
N ARG A 82 6.91 -7.86 1.45
CA ARG A 82 7.30 -8.89 2.43
C ARG A 82 6.08 -9.72 2.82
N ALA A 83 6.35 -10.97 3.19
CA ALA A 83 5.33 -11.86 3.72
C ALA A 83 5.11 -11.56 5.21
N GLY A 84 4.12 -12.18 5.79
CA GLY A 84 3.88 -12.10 7.22
C GLY A 84 2.99 -10.96 7.64
N LEU A 85 2.61 -10.08 6.74
CA LEU A 85 1.63 -9.07 7.09
C LEU A 85 0.23 -9.66 7.00
N GLU A 86 -0.74 -8.94 7.52
CA GLU A 86 -2.13 -9.38 7.50
C GLU A 86 -2.93 -8.56 6.52
N VAL A 87 -3.88 -9.21 5.87
CA VAL A 87 -4.79 -8.54 4.93
C VAL A 87 -6.23 -8.76 5.36
N SER A 88 -7.07 -7.80 5.04
CA SER A 88 -8.51 -7.91 5.25
C SER A 88 -9.21 -7.70 3.92
N THR A 89 -10.26 -8.47 3.68
CA THR A 89 -11.13 -8.29 2.52
C THR A 89 -12.50 -7.77 2.93
N ASP A 90 -12.71 -7.48 4.20
CA ASP A 90 -14.00 -7.05 4.75
C ASP A 90 -13.86 -5.80 5.60
N ARG A 91 -12.99 -4.91 5.18
CA ARG A 91 -12.80 -3.60 5.79
C ARG A 91 -12.29 -3.67 7.23
N GLY A 92 -11.46 -4.67 7.51
CA GLY A 92 -10.83 -4.78 8.83
C GLY A 92 -11.63 -5.55 9.85
N HIS A 93 -12.73 -6.19 9.46
CA HIS A 93 -13.51 -7.01 10.40
C HIS A 93 -12.84 -8.34 10.67
N SER A 94 -12.15 -8.89 9.69
CA SER A 94 -11.35 -10.09 9.87
C SER A 94 -10.04 -9.99 9.13
N TRP A 95 -9.05 -10.78 9.54
CA TRP A 95 -7.69 -10.67 9.04
C TRP A 95 -7.11 -12.04 8.74
N ARG A 96 -6.27 -12.09 7.72
CA ARG A 96 -5.56 -13.30 7.33
C ARG A 96 -4.08 -12.97 7.19
N VAL A 97 -3.23 -13.80 7.76
CA VAL A 97 -1.78 -13.65 7.62
C VAL A 97 -1.37 -14.13 6.24
N MET A 98 -0.55 -13.35 5.57
CA MET A 98 -0.05 -13.71 4.24
C MET A 98 1.27 -14.44 4.37
N ALA A 99 1.27 -15.72 4.01
CA ALA A 99 2.49 -16.52 4.03
C ALA A 99 3.36 -16.22 2.81
N ASP A 100 2.75 -15.78 1.71
CA ASP A 100 3.47 -15.50 0.47
C ASP A 100 3.12 -14.08 0.03
N ALA A 101 4.13 -13.29 -0.27
CA ALA A 101 3.97 -11.89 -0.65
C ALA A 101 3.20 -11.70 -1.96
N ARG A 102 3.02 -12.75 -2.73
CA ARG A 102 2.33 -12.69 -4.01
C ARG A 102 1.02 -13.44 -4.05
N ASP A 103 0.70 -14.17 -2.98
CA ASP A 103 -0.53 -14.97 -2.94
C ASP A 103 -1.60 -14.19 -2.18
N LEU A 104 -2.05 -13.11 -2.79
CA LEU A 104 -3.01 -12.22 -2.16
C LEU A 104 -4.43 -12.59 -2.57
N PRO A 105 -5.38 -12.60 -1.63
CA PRO A 105 -6.77 -12.83 -2.00
C PRO A 105 -7.31 -11.66 -2.82
N ALA A 106 -8.34 -11.92 -3.59
CA ALA A 106 -9.03 -10.86 -4.31
C ALA A 106 -9.76 -9.95 -3.32
N GLY A 107 -9.84 -8.68 -3.65
CA GLY A 107 -10.66 -7.76 -2.87
C GLY A 107 -10.05 -7.27 -1.57
N VAL A 108 -8.73 -7.24 -1.46
CA VAL A 108 -8.08 -6.71 -0.27
C VAL A 108 -8.46 -5.24 -0.08
N THR A 109 -8.98 -4.93 1.09
CA THR A 109 -9.39 -3.57 1.45
C THR A 109 -8.42 -2.91 2.41
N HIS A 110 -7.70 -3.69 3.22
CA HIS A 110 -6.80 -3.15 4.25
C HIS A 110 -5.61 -4.06 4.45
N LEU A 111 -4.49 -3.45 4.79
CA LEU A 111 -3.27 -4.13 5.20
C LEU A 111 -3.00 -3.79 6.67
N ARG A 112 -2.41 -4.72 7.40
CA ARG A 112 -2.06 -4.52 8.79
C ARG A 112 -0.70 -5.15 9.07
N TRP A 113 0.16 -4.44 9.77
CA TRP A 113 1.47 -4.97 10.15
C TRP A 113 1.96 -4.30 11.42
N HIS A 114 2.98 -4.90 12.01
CA HIS A 114 3.62 -4.34 13.19
C HIS A 114 4.87 -3.59 12.77
N ALA A 115 5.03 -2.40 13.33
CA ALA A 115 6.18 -1.54 13.05
C ALA A 115 6.93 -1.29 14.35
N GLY A 116 8.25 -1.49 14.30
CA GLY A 116 9.16 -1.14 15.40
C GLY A 116 10.42 -0.63 14.76
N GLY A 117 10.90 0.55 15.19
CA GLY A 117 12.00 1.19 14.52
C GLY A 117 11.58 1.78 13.18
N ASP A 118 12.56 2.10 12.35
CA ASP A 118 12.32 2.63 11.02
C ASP A 118 12.05 1.49 10.05
N GLY A 119 11.17 1.72 9.10
CA GLY A 119 10.85 0.68 8.15
C GLY A 119 10.19 1.18 6.89
N ARG A 120 9.99 0.24 5.98
CA ARG A 120 9.41 0.50 4.67
C ARG A 120 8.59 -0.71 4.23
N LEU A 121 7.44 -0.43 3.65
CA LEU A 121 6.62 -1.44 2.99
C LEU A 121 6.23 -0.91 1.63
N THR A 122 6.38 -1.74 0.61
CA THR A 122 6.01 -1.37 -0.75
C THR A 122 4.97 -2.37 -1.23
N TYR A 123 3.94 -1.88 -1.91
CA TYR A 123 3.03 -2.79 -2.59
C TYR A 123 2.81 -2.36 -4.03
N ARG A 124 2.47 -3.33 -4.87
CA ARG A 124 2.14 -3.10 -6.27
C ARG A 124 0.68 -3.41 -6.48
N ALA A 125 0.05 -2.59 -7.30
CA ALA A 125 -1.36 -2.74 -7.59
C ALA A 125 -1.64 -2.30 -9.03
N VAL A 126 -2.81 -2.65 -9.52
CA VAL A 126 -3.28 -2.24 -10.84
C VAL A 126 -4.54 -1.41 -10.65
N VAL A 127 -4.64 -0.32 -11.37
CA VAL A 127 -5.83 0.53 -11.35
C VAL A 127 -6.97 -0.17 -12.07
N ARG A 128 -8.08 -0.33 -11.39
CA ARG A 128 -9.28 -0.97 -11.93
C ARG A 128 -10.17 0.01 -12.66
#